data_a23286db9e8c1a1ba84e3d67d629708d
#
_entry.id   a23286db9e8c1a1ba84e3d67d629708d
#
_cell.length_a   1.000
_cell.length_b   1.000
_cell.length_c   1.000
_cell.angle_alpha   90.00
_cell.angle_beta   90.00
_cell.angle_gamma   90.00
#
_symmetry.space_group_name_H-M   'P 1'
#
loop_
_entity.id
_entity.type
_entity.pdbx_description
1 polymer ?
#
loop_
_entity_poly.entity_id
_entity_poly.type
_entity_poly.pdbx_seq_one_letter_code
_entity_poly.pdbx_strand_id
1 'polypeptide(L)'
;GSNWEAALHASKHKLKNLWVIIDFNNMQASGVLEDVLPLEPIEEKWQAFGFETKSINGHSEVEIKDIFKTMTSDKPKCIIANTIKGKGIPIAEDSSEWHHKAKISETEILAIKKSLESK
;
A
#
# COMPACT_ATOMS: atom_id res chain seq x y z
N GLY A 1 -15.14 7.00 3.26
CA GLY A 1 -15.67 7.26 4.61
C GLY A 1 -15.85 5.99 5.42
N SER A 2 -16.42 4.94 4.83
CA SER A 2 -16.73 3.67 5.53
C SER A 2 -15.52 3.01 6.21
N ASN A 3 -14.31 3.17 5.67
CA ASN A 3 -13.10 2.63 6.30
C ASN A 3 -12.83 3.26 7.68
N TRP A 4 -13.08 4.56 7.83
CA TRP A 4 -12.90 5.27 9.10
C TRP A 4 -13.96 4.89 10.13
N GLU A 5 -15.19 4.68 9.67
CA GLU A 5 -16.27 4.17 10.52
C GLU A 5 -15.96 2.75 11.01
N ALA A 6 -15.47 1.89 10.11
CA ALA A 6 -15.04 0.54 10.45
C ALA A 6 -13.85 0.55 11.43
N ALA A 7 -12.90 1.48 11.28
CA ALA A 7 -11.78 1.62 12.18
C ALA A 7 -12.22 1.99 13.62
N LEU A 8 -13.15 2.95 13.75
CA LEU A 8 -13.73 3.29 15.06
C LEU A 8 -14.39 2.07 15.71
N HIS A 9 -15.16 1.31 14.94
CA HIS A 9 -15.86 0.11 15.44
C HIS A 9 -14.86 -0.98 15.87
N ALA A 10 -13.85 -1.25 15.03
CA ALA A 10 -12.83 -2.24 15.35
C ALA A 10 -12.04 -1.89 16.62
N SER A 11 -11.71 -0.63 16.80
CA SER A 11 -11.04 -0.14 18.00
C SER A 11 -11.91 -0.26 19.24
N LYS A 12 -13.20 0.17 19.16
CA LYS A 12 -14.17 0.02 20.25
C LYS A 12 -14.27 -1.43 20.74
N HIS A 13 -14.30 -2.38 19.82
CA HIS A 13 -14.45 -3.81 20.12
C HIS A 13 -13.11 -4.52 20.37
N LYS A 14 -12.00 -3.78 20.36
CA LYS A 14 -10.64 -4.31 20.59
C LYS A 14 -10.35 -5.55 19.74
N LEU A 15 -10.60 -5.46 18.44
CA LEU A 15 -10.43 -6.60 17.52
C LEU A 15 -8.95 -6.88 17.30
N LYS A 16 -8.27 -7.43 18.30
CA LYS A 16 -6.83 -7.67 18.32
C LYS A 16 -6.32 -8.62 17.21
N ASN A 17 -7.21 -9.39 16.62
CA ASN A 17 -6.92 -10.28 15.50
C ASN A 17 -7.19 -9.65 14.12
N LEU A 18 -7.66 -8.39 14.08
CA LEU A 18 -7.85 -7.66 12.83
C LEU A 18 -6.54 -7.02 12.39
N TRP A 19 -6.18 -7.27 11.15
CA TRP A 19 -5.08 -6.64 10.45
C TRP A 19 -5.59 -5.89 9.23
N VAL A 20 -5.28 -4.62 9.16
CA VAL A 20 -5.51 -3.76 7.99
C VAL A 20 -4.17 -3.56 7.31
N ILE A 21 -4.12 -3.76 6.01
CA ILE A 21 -2.92 -3.49 5.20
C ILE A 21 -3.28 -2.43 4.18
N ILE A 22 -2.56 -1.34 4.20
CA ILE A 22 -2.70 -0.24 3.25
C ILE A 22 -1.57 -0.35 2.23
N ASP A 23 -1.91 -0.62 0.99
CA ASP A 23 -0.99 -0.49 -0.13
C ASP A 23 -0.79 1.00 -0.45
N PHE A 24 0.26 1.59 0.14
CA PHE A 24 0.54 3.01 0.04
C PHE A 24 1.54 3.28 -1.08
N ASN A 25 1.03 3.35 -2.30
CA ASN A 25 1.83 3.52 -3.51
C ASN A 25 1.88 4.96 -4.05
N ASN A 26 1.39 5.94 -3.27
CA ASN A 26 1.36 7.37 -3.62
C ASN A 26 0.63 7.74 -4.91
N MET A 27 -0.16 6.82 -5.48
CA MET A 27 -0.85 7.04 -6.74
C MET A 27 -2.36 6.81 -6.60
N GLN A 28 -3.13 7.62 -7.31
CA GLN A 28 -4.55 7.41 -7.59
C GLN A 28 -4.76 7.28 -9.11
N ALA A 29 -5.97 6.91 -9.52
CA ALA A 29 -6.32 6.77 -10.93
C ALA A 29 -6.03 8.03 -11.76
N SER A 30 -6.20 9.20 -11.16
CA SER A 30 -6.06 10.52 -11.81
C SER A 30 -4.70 11.19 -11.62
N GLY A 31 -3.79 10.63 -10.83
CA GLY A 31 -2.48 11.23 -10.59
C GLY A 31 -1.82 10.86 -9.27
N VAL A 32 -0.85 11.66 -8.90
CA VAL A 32 -0.13 11.54 -7.62
C VAL A 32 -1.06 11.88 -6.46
N LEU A 33 -0.95 11.14 -5.38
CA LEU A 33 -1.82 11.26 -4.22
C LEU A 33 -1.82 12.66 -3.60
N GLU A 34 -0.66 13.32 -3.57
CA GLU A 34 -0.52 14.67 -3.02
C GLU A 34 -1.36 15.71 -3.76
N ASP A 35 -1.46 15.58 -5.09
CA ASP A 35 -2.21 16.51 -5.94
C ASP A 35 -3.72 16.23 -5.93
N VAL A 36 -4.11 14.96 -5.74
CA VAL A 36 -5.52 14.54 -5.85
C VAL A 36 -6.22 14.60 -4.51
N LEU A 37 -5.71 13.89 -3.52
CA LEU A 37 -6.24 13.87 -2.15
C LEU A 37 -5.15 13.39 -1.18
N PRO A 38 -4.40 14.29 -0.56
CA PRO A 38 -3.33 13.92 0.36
C PRO A 38 -3.87 13.19 1.59
N LEU A 39 -3.33 12.01 1.85
CA LEU A 39 -3.74 11.18 2.99
C LEU A 39 -2.80 11.32 4.19
N GLU A 40 -1.66 11.95 4.01
CA GLU A 40 -0.70 12.16 5.10
C GLU A 40 -1.23 13.14 6.18
N PRO A 41 -0.85 12.99 7.43
CA PRO A 41 -0.05 11.88 7.98
C PRO A 41 -0.92 10.63 8.23
N ILE A 42 -0.82 9.62 7.37
CA ILE A 42 -1.71 8.46 7.42
C ILE A 42 -1.47 7.57 8.63
N GLU A 43 -0.22 7.40 9.03
CA GLU A 43 0.15 6.60 10.21
C GLU A 43 -0.48 7.16 11.49
N GLU A 44 -0.36 8.48 11.71
CA GLU A 44 -0.92 9.17 12.87
C GLU A 44 -2.46 9.10 12.88
N LYS A 45 -3.10 9.17 11.73
CA LYS A 45 -4.55 9.02 11.60
C LYS A 45 -5.01 7.66 12.10
N TRP A 46 -4.38 6.57 11.66
CA TRP A 46 -4.73 5.22 12.13
C TRP A 46 -4.41 5.02 13.62
N GLN A 47 -3.31 5.59 14.11
CA GLN A 47 -3.00 5.59 15.54
C GLN A 47 -4.07 6.32 16.36
N ALA A 48 -4.54 7.48 15.88
CA ALA A 48 -5.62 8.23 16.52
C ALA A 48 -6.95 7.47 16.56
N PHE A 49 -7.21 6.61 15.58
CA PHE A 49 -8.35 5.67 15.60
C PHE A 49 -8.13 4.46 16.55
N GLY A 50 -7.00 4.37 17.24
CA GLY A 50 -6.74 3.35 18.26
C GLY A 50 -6.07 2.08 17.75
N PHE A 51 -5.53 2.09 16.53
CA PHE A 51 -4.74 0.98 15.99
C PHE A 51 -3.29 1.02 16.46
N GLU A 52 -2.68 -0.16 16.62
CA GLU A 52 -1.22 -0.27 16.54
C GLU A 52 -0.84 -0.12 15.06
N THR A 53 -0.06 0.90 14.71
CA THR A 53 0.25 1.22 13.30
C THR A 53 1.74 1.25 13.08
N LYS A 54 2.20 0.69 11.98
CA LYS A 54 3.60 0.73 11.53
C LYS A 54 3.69 0.84 10.02
N SER A 55 4.68 1.59 9.56
CA SER A 55 5.09 1.68 8.15
C SER A 55 6.22 0.71 7.85
N ILE A 56 6.17 0.07 6.68
CA ILE A 56 7.21 -0.85 6.19
C ILE A 56 7.48 -0.61 4.70
N ASN A 57 8.61 -1.10 4.21
CA ASN A 57 8.80 -1.28 2.78
C ASN A 57 7.98 -2.49 2.32
N GLY A 58 6.91 -2.24 1.56
CA GLY A 58 5.99 -3.26 1.05
C GLY A 58 6.60 -4.24 0.03
N HIS A 59 7.84 -3.99 -0.42
CA HIS A 59 8.60 -4.91 -1.28
C HIS A 59 9.70 -5.68 -0.54
N SER A 60 9.85 -5.47 0.77
CA SER A 60 10.83 -6.18 1.60
C SER A 60 10.21 -7.43 2.24
N GLU A 61 10.56 -8.61 1.74
CA GLU A 61 10.09 -9.87 2.35
C GLU A 61 10.47 -9.99 3.83
N VAL A 62 11.62 -9.46 4.21
CA VAL A 62 12.09 -9.50 5.60
C VAL A 62 11.18 -8.64 6.48
N GLU A 63 10.94 -7.40 6.09
CA GLU A 63 10.06 -6.50 6.84
C GLU A 63 8.63 -7.03 6.91
N ILE A 64 8.10 -7.59 5.80
CA ILE A 64 6.78 -8.20 5.77
C ILE A 64 6.70 -9.38 6.74
N LYS A 65 7.70 -10.25 6.80
CA LYS A 65 7.70 -11.39 7.73
C LYS A 65 7.83 -10.95 9.20
N ASP A 66 8.64 -9.92 9.45
CA ASP A 66 8.95 -9.50 10.82
C ASP A 66 7.84 -8.64 11.43
N ILE A 67 7.09 -7.88 10.62
CA ILE A 67 6.00 -7.05 11.13
C ILE A 67 4.94 -7.86 11.87
N PHE A 68 4.57 -9.02 11.34
CA PHE A 68 3.58 -9.90 11.96
C PHE A 68 4.05 -10.53 13.29
N LYS A 69 5.36 -10.56 13.55
CA LYS A 69 5.93 -11.03 14.82
C LYS A 69 6.06 -9.93 15.85
N THR A 70 6.24 -8.68 15.38
CA THR A 70 6.59 -7.54 16.23
C THR A 70 5.39 -6.71 16.69
N MET A 71 4.25 -6.78 15.98
CA MET A 71 3.01 -6.09 16.37
C MET A 71 2.16 -7.01 17.25
N THR A 72 2.34 -6.88 18.56
CA THR A 72 1.79 -7.84 19.55
C THR A 72 0.79 -7.24 20.54
N SER A 73 0.43 -5.96 20.41
CA SER A 73 -0.51 -5.31 21.30
C SER A 73 -1.92 -5.91 21.22
N ASP A 74 -2.75 -5.63 22.22
CA ASP A 74 -4.18 -6.01 22.23
C ASP A 74 -5.07 -5.07 21.41
N LYS A 75 -4.47 -4.25 20.52
CA LYS A 75 -5.17 -3.37 19.59
C LYS A 75 -5.36 -4.03 18.23
N PRO A 76 -6.34 -3.60 17.42
CA PRO A 76 -6.29 -3.89 15.99
C PRO A 76 -5.02 -3.30 15.36
N LYS A 77 -4.53 -3.91 14.28
CA LYS A 77 -3.25 -3.57 13.65
C LYS A 77 -3.48 -2.92 12.29
N CYS A 78 -2.64 -1.93 11.97
CA CYS A 78 -2.58 -1.33 10.65
C CYS A 78 -1.14 -1.31 10.14
N ILE A 79 -0.91 -1.93 9.00
CA ILE A 79 0.38 -1.89 8.30
C ILE A 79 0.25 -0.95 7.11
N ILE A 80 1.11 0.07 7.05
CA ILE A 80 1.26 0.93 5.89
C ILE A 80 2.42 0.39 5.06
N ALA A 81 2.09 -0.32 4.00
CA ALA A 81 3.06 -0.90 3.09
C ALA A 81 3.41 0.13 2.01
N ASN A 82 4.57 0.78 2.15
CA ASN A 82 5.08 1.68 1.12
C ASN A 82 5.52 0.86 -0.08
N THR A 83 4.86 1.07 -1.21
CA THR A 83 5.08 0.32 -2.44
C THR A 83 5.34 1.24 -3.62
N ILE A 84 5.84 0.66 -4.69
CA ILE A 84 5.98 1.30 -5.99
C ILE A 84 4.91 0.70 -6.89
N LYS A 85 3.98 1.52 -7.40
CA LYS A 85 2.99 1.09 -8.36
C LYS A 85 3.68 0.52 -9.61
N GLY A 86 3.28 -0.68 -10.05
CA GLY A 86 3.87 -1.32 -11.22
C GLY A 86 5.25 -1.95 -10.99
N LYS A 87 5.67 -2.12 -9.74
CA LYS A 87 6.96 -2.69 -9.35
C LYS A 87 7.30 -3.96 -10.11
N GLY A 88 8.53 -3.97 -10.66
CA GLY A 88 9.04 -5.09 -11.44
C GLY A 88 8.93 -4.90 -12.96
N ILE A 89 8.17 -3.91 -13.42
CA ILE A 89 8.03 -3.53 -14.83
C ILE A 89 8.47 -2.07 -14.98
N PRO A 90 9.74 -1.79 -15.36
CA PRO A 90 10.30 -0.44 -15.32
C PRO A 90 9.51 0.64 -16.06
N ILE A 91 8.87 0.29 -17.18
CA ILE A 91 8.03 1.22 -17.95
C ILE A 91 6.66 1.49 -17.31
N ALA A 92 6.30 0.74 -16.27
CA ALA A 92 5.04 0.89 -15.55
C ALA A 92 5.24 1.43 -14.12
N GLU A 93 6.49 1.43 -13.61
CA GLU A 93 6.77 1.91 -12.26
C GLU A 93 6.41 3.41 -12.16
N ASP A 94 5.63 3.77 -11.14
CA ASP A 94 5.15 5.12 -10.82
C ASP A 94 4.47 5.86 -11.99
N SER A 95 3.90 5.10 -12.94
CA SER A 95 3.23 5.66 -14.12
C SER A 95 1.72 5.62 -13.99
N SER A 96 1.08 6.79 -14.03
CA SER A 96 -0.38 6.92 -14.08
C SER A 96 -0.96 6.41 -15.40
N GLU A 97 -0.21 6.46 -16.50
CA GLU A 97 -0.65 5.97 -17.81
C GLU A 97 -0.90 4.46 -17.81
N TRP A 98 -0.23 3.72 -16.90
CA TRP A 98 -0.43 2.28 -16.74
C TRP A 98 -1.60 1.92 -15.82
N HIS A 99 -2.28 2.90 -15.25
CA HIS A 99 -3.49 2.67 -14.50
C HIS A 99 -4.65 2.42 -15.46
N HIS A 100 -5.20 1.22 -15.45
CA HIS A 100 -6.26 0.78 -16.39
C HIS A 100 -5.84 0.80 -17.88
N LYS A 101 -4.57 0.64 -18.19
CA LYS A 101 -4.11 0.57 -19.59
C LYS A 101 -4.74 -0.60 -20.32
N ALA A 102 -5.69 -0.29 -21.22
CA ALA A 102 -6.51 -1.29 -21.92
C ALA A 102 -5.77 -1.96 -23.09
N LYS A 103 -4.76 -1.31 -23.65
CA LYS A 103 -4.00 -1.82 -24.80
C LYS A 103 -2.51 -1.65 -24.56
N ILE A 104 -1.76 -2.72 -24.75
CA ILE A 104 -0.29 -2.74 -24.68
C ILE A 104 0.21 -2.98 -26.11
N SER A 105 1.10 -2.12 -26.60
CA SER A 105 1.70 -2.24 -27.92
C SER A 105 2.74 -3.37 -27.98
N GLU A 106 3.07 -3.85 -29.17
CA GLU A 106 4.09 -4.88 -29.35
C GLU A 106 5.48 -4.41 -28.84
N THR A 107 5.81 -3.15 -29.03
CA THR A 107 7.04 -2.56 -28.53
C THR A 107 7.11 -2.54 -27.01
N GLU A 108 6.01 -2.25 -26.32
CA GLU A 108 5.93 -2.31 -24.87
C GLU A 108 6.02 -3.75 -24.35
N ILE A 109 5.37 -4.69 -25.04
CA ILE A 109 5.48 -6.12 -24.70
C ILE A 109 6.92 -6.59 -24.79
N LEU A 110 7.65 -6.20 -25.86
CA LEU A 110 9.06 -6.53 -26.03
C LEU A 110 9.93 -5.90 -24.92
N ALA A 111 9.67 -4.65 -24.57
CA ALA A 111 10.38 -3.97 -23.48
C ALA A 111 10.16 -4.65 -22.12
N ILE A 112 8.92 -5.05 -21.84
CA ILE A 112 8.57 -5.81 -20.61
C ILE A 112 9.32 -7.15 -20.58
N LYS A 113 9.25 -7.93 -21.66
CA LYS A 113 9.94 -9.23 -21.74
C LYS A 113 11.44 -9.07 -21.49
N LYS A 114 12.08 -8.12 -22.17
CA LYS A 114 13.50 -7.82 -21.99
C LYS A 114 13.85 -7.46 -20.55
N SER A 115 13.00 -6.69 -19.87
CA SER A 115 13.24 -6.29 -18.49
C SER A 115 13.11 -7.45 -17.49
N LEU A 116 12.32 -8.47 -17.79
CA LEU A 116 12.14 -9.67 -16.96
C LEU A 116 13.27 -10.67 -17.16
N GLU A 117 13.85 -10.74 -18.35
CA GLU A 117 14.97 -11.64 -18.68
C GLU A 117 16.31 -11.15 -18.12
N SER A 118 16.41 -9.87 -17.76
CA SER A 118 17.64 -9.24 -17.23
C SER A 118 17.76 -9.29 -15.70
N LYS A 119 16.85 -9.94 -15.02
CA LYS A 119 16.87 -10.19 -13.57
C LYS A 119 17.31 -11.62 -13.27
#